data_8cf11d0dea294162cab2492a708e2edb
#
_entry.id   8cf11d0dea294162cab2492a708e2edb
#
_cell.length_a   1.000
_cell.length_b   1.000
_cell.length_c   1.000
_cell.angle_alpha   90.00
_cell.angle_beta   90.00
_cell.angle_gamma   90.00
#
_symmetry.space_group_name_H-M   'P 1'
#
loop_
_entity.id
_entity.type
_entity.pdbx_description
1 polymer ?
#
loop_
_entity_poly.entity_id
_entity_poly.type
_entity_poly.pdbx_seq_one_letter_code
_entity_poly.pdbx_strand_id
1 'polypeptide(L)'
;MRLKRRIFGVFAAALAGVLLCGCTAAEGMQEHRTETPITIKVGSDNYPPFNYTDENGNPAGVDVDLAKESFGRLGYAVSFVGIDWEEKKKLVEHGDIDCIWGCFSIDGRENEYNWTEPYMISRQVVAVNRSSDIYRLSDLEGKTIAVQSTTKPESIFLERTDSRIPLVREVYSLEDRELLYTSLGKGYVDAIAAHETAIRQYMKDYDVDYRILDESILATGIGVAFAKNDTRGLNEQLSWVFEEMRADGTTRTIIGRYLSDPDKYLEVDCAAD
;
A
#
# COMPACT_ATOMS: atom_id res chain seq x y z
N MET A 1 57.41 61.43 71.66
CA MET A 1 58.35 60.65 72.58
C MET A 1 58.59 59.30 71.87
N ARG A 2 59.88 59.09 71.53
CA ARG A 2 60.58 57.81 71.29
C ARG A 2 59.92 56.80 70.32
N LEU A 3 60.53 56.56 69.13
CA LEU A 3 61.80 55.98 68.76
C LEU A 3 61.79 54.44 68.69
N LYS A 4 62.00 53.84 67.57
CA LYS A 4 63.06 52.88 67.10
C LYS A 4 62.44 51.97 66.03
N ARG A 5 62.92 52.03 64.78
CA ARG A 5 64.05 51.39 64.16
C ARG A 5 64.12 49.87 64.32
N ARG A 6 64.02 49.11 63.19
CA ARG A 6 65.13 48.41 62.49
C ARG A 6 64.48 47.40 61.52
N ILE A 7 64.68 47.44 60.25
CA ILE A 7 65.82 47.02 59.39
C ILE A 7 65.85 45.49 59.14
N PHE A 8 65.92 45.18 57.86
CA PHE A 8 66.45 44.03 57.10
C PHE A 8 65.62 42.80 56.93
N GLY A 9 65.56 42.41 55.65
CA GLY A 9 65.70 41.09 55.14
C GLY A 9 65.16 40.94 53.70
N VAL A 10 66.10 41.18 52.75
CA VAL A 10 65.91 40.79 51.34
C VAL A 10 66.06 39.29 51.25
N PHE A 11 65.09 38.62 50.67
CA PHE A 11 65.30 37.35 49.99
C PHE A 11 64.48 37.27 48.76
N ALA A 12 65.15 37.30 47.60
CA ALA A 12 64.64 36.97 46.32
C ALA A 12 64.45 35.44 46.19
N ALA A 13 63.28 34.96 45.88
CA ALA A 13 63.14 33.63 45.42
C ALA A 13 62.24 33.67 44.17
N ALA A 14 62.89 33.43 43.04
CA ALA A 14 62.21 33.18 41.77
C ALA A 14 61.39 31.88 41.84
N LEU A 15 60.10 31.94 41.61
CA LEU A 15 59.33 30.75 41.44
C LEU A 15 58.65 30.79 40.04
N ALA A 16 59.02 29.80 39.21
CA ALA A 16 58.61 29.58 37.87
C ALA A 16 57.12 29.39 37.83
N GLY A 17 56.40 30.21 37.02
CA GLY A 17 55.00 30.04 36.71
C GLY A 17 54.77 28.86 35.73
N VAL A 18 54.18 27.79 36.20
CA VAL A 18 53.69 26.73 35.37
C VAL A 18 52.36 27.19 34.90
N LEU A 19 52.24 27.63 33.61
CA LEU A 19 51.00 27.81 32.88
C LEU A 19 50.42 26.43 32.57
N LEU A 20 49.51 25.97 33.40
CA LEU A 20 48.62 24.87 33.07
C LEU A 20 47.59 25.38 32.04
N CYS A 21 47.89 25.14 30.76
CA CYS A 21 46.93 25.27 29.68
C CYS A 21 45.90 24.17 29.83
N GLY A 22 44.82 24.45 30.54
CA GLY A 22 43.65 23.58 30.59
C GLY A 22 42.97 23.57 29.23
N CYS A 23 43.29 22.58 28.40
CA CYS A 23 42.43 22.22 27.26
C CYS A 23 41.14 21.62 27.82
N THR A 24 40.14 22.47 28.02
CA THR A 24 38.77 21.99 28.10
C THR A 24 38.41 21.51 26.70
N ALA A 25 38.50 20.19 26.49
CA ALA A 25 37.84 19.55 25.38
C ALA A 25 36.33 19.83 25.55
N ALA A 26 35.81 20.77 24.80
CA ALA A 26 34.40 20.88 24.57
C ALA A 26 34.02 19.63 23.74
N GLU A 27 33.61 18.55 24.42
CA GLU A 27 32.86 17.49 23.79
C GLU A 27 31.63 18.16 23.23
N GLY A 28 31.66 18.42 21.92
CA GLY A 28 30.48 18.80 21.16
C GLY A 28 29.48 17.68 21.31
N MET A 29 28.52 17.84 22.21
CA MET A 29 27.27 17.12 22.15
C MET A 29 26.66 17.47 20.81
N GLN A 30 26.91 16.59 19.83
CA GLN A 30 26.10 16.56 18.62
C GLN A 30 24.68 16.24 19.10
N GLU A 31 23.84 17.28 19.24
CA GLU A 31 22.41 17.08 19.29
C GLU A 31 22.04 16.29 18.03
N HIS A 32 21.78 15.01 18.20
CA HIS A 32 21.08 14.22 17.21
C HIS A 32 19.70 14.87 17.14
N ARG A 33 19.53 15.87 16.25
CA ARG A 33 18.23 16.27 15.79
C ARG A 33 17.62 15.03 15.15
N THR A 34 16.77 14.35 15.87
CA THR A 34 15.83 13.39 15.29
C THR A 34 14.89 14.22 14.44
N GLU A 35 15.24 14.40 13.16
CA GLU A 35 14.31 14.98 12.20
C GLU A 35 13.10 14.06 12.18
N THR A 36 11.93 14.63 12.40
CA THR A 36 10.68 13.88 12.28
C THR A 36 10.61 13.35 10.84
N PRO A 37 10.47 12.05 10.63
CA PRO A 37 10.45 11.49 9.28
C PRO A 37 9.31 12.12 8.47
N ILE A 38 9.58 12.38 7.20
CA ILE A 38 8.57 12.83 6.25
C ILE A 38 7.48 11.76 6.20
N THR A 39 6.23 12.17 6.29
CA THR A 39 5.09 11.24 6.26
C THR A 39 4.51 11.16 4.86
N ILE A 40 4.42 9.96 4.32
CA ILE A 40 3.76 9.64 3.05
C ILE A 40 2.29 9.31 3.32
N LYS A 41 1.40 9.98 2.60
CA LYS A 41 -0.05 9.75 2.66
C LYS A 41 -0.44 8.70 1.61
N VAL A 42 -0.82 7.54 2.06
CA VAL A 42 -1.30 6.43 1.21
C VAL A 42 -2.81 6.46 1.14
N GLY A 43 -3.38 6.60 -0.06
CA GLY A 43 -4.82 6.60 -0.30
C GLY A 43 -5.34 5.23 -0.74
N SER A 44 -6.41 4.76 -0.08
CA SER A 44 -7.16 3.55 -0.46
C SER A 44 -8.60 3.63 0.04
N ASP A 45 -9.49 2.87 -0.59
CA ASP A 45 -10.81 2.56 -0.02
C ASP A 45 -10.72 1.41 1.01
N ASN A 46 -11.81 1.07 1.66
CA ASN A 46 -11.89 -0.09 2.54
C ASN A 46 -11.93 -1.38 1.70
N TYR A 47 -10.84 -2.13 1.70
CA TYR A 47 -10.68 -3.31 0.85
C TYR A 47 -9.96 -4.48 1.54
N PRO A 48 -10.63 -5.21 2.46
CA PRO A 48 -10.05 -6.42 3.03
C PRO A 48 -9.74 -7.48 1.95
N PRO A 49 -8.61 -8.20 2.06
CA PRO A 49 -7.59 -8.17 3.10
C PRO A 49 -6.44 -7.19 2.83
N PHE A 50 -6.57 -6.26 1.90
CA PHE A 50 -5.49 -5.38 1.45
C PHE A 50 -5.34 -4.12 2.30
N ASN A 51 -6.43 -3.38 2.48
CA ASN A 51 -6.47 -2.16 3.27
C ASN A 51 -7.82 -2.07 4.00
N TYR A 52 -7.80 -2.06 5.31
CA TYR A 52 -9.01 -1.97 6.14
C TYR A 52 -8.65 -1.45 7.53
N THR A 53 -9.66 -1.15 8.32
CA THR A 53 -9.50 -0.78 9.72
C THR A 53 -9.79 -1.99 10.61
N ASP A 54 -8.85 -2.35 11.49
CA ASP A 54 -9.01 -3.47 12.41
C ASP A 54 -10.00 -3.14 13.55
N GLU A 55 -10.28 -4.11 14.41
CA GLU A 55 -11.20 -3.97 15.56
C GLU A 55 -10.76 -2.89 16.57
N ASN A 56 -9.48 -2.52 16.56
CA ASN A 56 -8.91 -1.49 17.43
C ASN A 56 -8.88 -0.10 16.78
N GLY A 57 -9.37 0.02 15.54
CA GLY A 57 -9.36 1.26 14.79
C GLY A 57 -8.04 1.56 14.05
N ASN A 58 -7.13 0.58 13.93
CA ASN A 58 -5.85 0.77 13.27
C ASN A 58 -5.90 0.30 11.82
N PRO A 59 -5.15 0.97 10.91
CA PRO A 59 -4.95 0.48 9.56
C PRO A 59 -4.24 -0.87 9.54
N ALA A 60 -4.82 -1.85 8.84
CA ALA A 60 -4.37 -3.24 8.71
C ALA A 60 -4.57 -3.75 7.28
N GLY A 61 -3.86 -4.82 6.93
CA GLY A 61 -3.96 -5.51 5.64
C GLY A 61 -2.62 -5.66 4.94
N VAL A 62 -2.63 -6.42 3.84
CA VAL A 62 -1.43 -6.70 3.02
C VAL A 62 -0.74 -5.42 2.59
N ASP A 63 -1.50 -4.49 2.00
CA ASP A 63 -0.96 -3.24 1.46
C ASP A 63 -0.49 -2.30 2.56
N VAL A 64 -1.19 -2.31 3.70
CA VAL A 64 -0.81 -1.52 4.88
C VAL A 64 0.53 -1.96 5.44
N ASP A 65 0.73 -3.28 5.62
CA ASP A 65 1.97 -3.81 6.17
C ASP A 65 3.13 -3.66 5.17
N LEU A 66 2.88 -3.88 3.87
CA LEU A 66 3.87 -3.64 2.82
C LEU A 66 4.27 -2.16 2.76
N ALA A 67 3.32 -1.23 2.85
CA ALA A 67 3.61 0.21 2.84
C ALA A 67 4.43 0.63 4.06
N LYS A 68 4.06 0.18 5.27
CA LYS A 68 4.82 0.46 6.49
C LYS A 68 6.27 -0.03 6.39
N GLU A 69 6.47 -1.26 5.91
CA GLU A 69 7.79 -1.85 5.78
C GLU A 69 8.62 -1.15 4.70
N SER A 70 8.06 -1.00 3.49
CA SER A 70 8.82 -0.47 2.36
C SER A 70 9.18 1.01 2.53
N PHE A 71 8.24 1.85 2.93
CA PHE A 71 8.53 3.25 3.23
C PHE A 71 9.41 3.41 4.46
N GLY A 72 9.28 2.53 5.46
CA GLY A 72 10.16 2.48 6.63
C GLY A 72 11.62 2.23 6.24
N ARG A 73 11.90 1.32 5.28
CA ARG A 73 13.26 1.10 4.73
C ARG A 73 13.83 2.34 4.04
N LEU A 74 12.96 3.17 3.47
CA LEU A 74 13.34 4.46 2.84
C LEU A 74 13.43 5.61 3.85
N GLY A 75 13.13 5.39 5.13
CA GLY A 75 13.18 6.42 6.18
C GLY A 75 11.95 7.33 6.25
N TYR A 76 10.84 6.94 5.61
CA TYR A 76 9.57 7.65 5.66
C TYR A 76 8.64 7.06 6.73
N ALA A 77 7.80 7.90 7.32
CA ALA A 77 6.61 7.47 8.02
C ALA A 77 5.43 7.33 7.03
N VAL A 78 4.39 6.58 7.40
CA VAL A 78 3.21 6.38 6.55
C VAL A 78 1.96 6.77 7.32
N SER A 79 1.05 7.47 6.64
CA SER A 79 -0.32 7.68 7.09
C SER A 79 -1.30 7.14 6.04
N PHE A 80 -2.39 6.51 6.50
CA PHE A 80 -3.39 5.94 5.61
C PHE A 80 -4.61 6.85 5.58
N VAL A 81 -5.08 7.14 4.36
CA VAL A 81 -6.21 8.04 4.09
C VAL A 81 -7.29 7.22 3.39
N GLY A 82 -8.46 7.10 4.04
CA GLY A 82 -9.64 6.52 3.39
C GLY A 82 -10.15 7.47 2.32
N ILE A 83 -10.28 7.00 1.10
CA ILE A 83 -10.72 7.80 -0.04
C ILE A 83 -11.96 7.19 -0.71
N ASP A 84 -12.70 8.02 -1.40
CA ASP A 84 -13.58 7.56 -2.44
C ASP A 84 -12.74 7.07 -3.63
N TRP A 85 -12.97 5.80 -4.02
CA TRP A 85 -12.16 5.18 -5.07
C TRP A 85 -12.32 5.85 -6.44
N GLU A 86 -13.44 6.48 -6.72
CA GLU A 86 -13.66 7.23 -7.96
C GLU A 86 -12.78 8.49 -8.02
N GLU A 87 -12.52 9.13 -6.88
CA GLU A 87 -11.71 10.36 -6.77
C GLU A 87 -10.20 10.11 -6.72
N LYS A 88 -9.72 8.85 -6.68
CA LYS A 88 -8.31 8.49 -6.46
C LYS A 88 -7.33 9.23 -7.36
N LYS A 89 -7.66 9.37 -8.65
CA LYS A 89 -6.79 10.04 -9.62
C LYS A 89 -6.66 11.53 -9.32
N LYS A 90 -7.77 12.17 -9.08
CA LYS A 90 -7.81 13.59 -8.72
C LYS A 90 -7.06 13.86 -7.42
N LEU A 91 -7.26 13.05 -6.40
CA LEU A 91 -6.60 13.20 -5.10
C LEU A 91 -5.08 13.09 -5.20
N VAL A 92 -4.55 12.12 -5.97
CA VAL A 92 -3.10 11.96 -6.14
C VAL A 92 -2.51 13.07 -7.02
N GLU A 93 -3.22 13.53 -8.06
CA GLU A 93 -2.78 14.61 -8.94
C GLU A 93 -2.75 15.98 -8.22
N HIS A 94 -3.64 16.20 -7.25
CA HIS A 94 -3.68 17.41 -6.42
C HIS A 94 -2.73 17.36 -5.22
N GLY A 95 -2.18 16.19 -4.87
CA GLY A 95 -1.30 16.02 -3.72
C GLY A 95 -2.05 15.91 -2.38
N ASP A 96 -3.35 15.63 -2.41
CA ASP A 96 -4.13 15.33 -1.21
C ASP A 96 -3.67 13.99 -0.60
N ILE A 97 -3.28 13.05 -1.46
CA ILE A 97 -2.55 11.82 -1.15
C ILE A 97 -1.26 11.77 -1.97
N ASP A 98 -0.22 11.10 -1.46
CA ASP A 98 1.06 10.94 -2.16
C ASP A 98 1.04 9.79 -3.16
N CYS A 99 0.33 8.72 -2.85
CA CYS A 99 0.16 7.57 -3.73
C CYS A 99 -1.17 6.86 -3.49
N ILE A 100 -1.59 6.07 -4.49
CA ILE A 100 -2.74 5.16 -4.44
C ILE A 100 -2.19 3.76 -4.19
N TRP A 101 -2.62 3.11 -3.10
CA TRP A 101 -2.20 1.76 -2.77
C TRP A 101 -3.37 0.97 -2.17
N GLY A 102 -4.10 0.25 -2.99
CA GLY A 102 -5.30 -0.50 -2.62
C GLY A 102 -5.58 -1.61 -3.62
N CYS A 103 -4.66 -2.60 -3.74
CA CYS A 103 -4.73 -3.69 -4.71
C CYS A 103 -5.00 -3.16 -6.14
N PHE A 104 -4.21 -2.17 -6.56
CA PHE A 104 -4.47 -1.41 -7.79
C PHE A 104 -3.81 -2.05 -9.01
N SER A 105 -4.61 -2.54 -9.95
CA SER A 105 -4.15 -3.19 -11.18
C SER A 105 -3.49 -2.21 -12.13
N ILE A 106 -2.32 -2.56 -12.64
CA ILE A 106 -1.51 -1.74 -13.58
C ILE A 106 -2.10 -1.77 -14.99
N ASP A 107 -2.54 -2.95 -15.46
CA ASP A 107 -2.97 -3.17 -16.85
C ASP A 107 -3.90 -2.09 -17.40
N GLY A 108 -3.54 -1.58 -18.59
CA GLY A 108 -4.29 -0.58 -19.33
C GLY A 108 -4.29 0.80 -18.65
N ARG A 109 -3.42 1.02 -17.66
CA ARG A 109 -3.25 2.30 -16.95
C ARG A 109 -1.78 2.73 -16.88
N GLU A 110 -0.90 2.07 -17.61
CA GLU A 110 0.56 2.27 -17.59
C GLU A 110 0.94 3.72 -17.87
N ASN A 111 0.15 4.38 -18.71
CA ASN A 111 0.40 5.77 -19.11
C ASN A 111 -0.30 6.80 -18.22
N GLU A 112 -1.16 6.38 -17.29
CA GLU A 112 -1.95 7.30 -16.46
C GLU A 112 -1.22 7.75 -15.20
N TYR A 113 -0.30 6.92 -14.69
CA TYR A 113 0.40 7.13 -13.43
C TYR A 113 1.89 6.86 -13.59
N ASN A 114 2.70 7.29 -12.61
CA ASN A 114 4.02 6.76 -12.39
C ASN A 114 3.87 5.55 -11.46
N TRP A 115 4.04 4.36 -12.03
CA TRP A 115 3.88 3.10 -11.32
C TRP A 115 5.18 2.61 -10.70
N THR A 116 5.05 1.85 -9.61
CA THR A 116 6.10 0.93 -9.19
C THR A 116 6.09 -0.31 -10.08
N GLU A 117 7.19 -1.09 -10.05
CA GLU A 117 7.10 -2.51 -10.42
C GLU A 117 6.05 -3.20 -9.56
N PRO A 118 5.38 -4.26 -10.08
CA PRO A 118 4.36 -4.95 -9.33
C PRO A 118 4.94 -5.64 -8.09
N TYR A 119 4.28 -5.45 -6.94
CA TYR A 119 4.66 -6.13 -5.69
C TYR A 119 4.01 -7.50 -5.52
N MET A 120 2.91 -7.76 -6.23
CA MET A 120 2.23 -9.06 -6.30
C MET A 120 1.39 -9.19 -7.55
N ILE A 121 0.92 -10.41 -7.84
CA ILE A 121 -0.10 -10.69 -8.86
C ILE A 121 -1.44 -10.92 -8.18
N SER A 122 -2.51 -10.49 -8.83
CA SER A 122 -3.87 -10.81 -8.42
C SER A 122 -4.75 -11.20 -9.61
N ARG A 123 -5.72 -12.10 -9.35
CA ARG A 123 -6.70 -12.53 -10.33
C ARG A 123 -8.02 -11.79 -10.11
N GLN A 124 -8.57 -11.25 -11.18
CA GLN A 124 -9.94 -10.78 -11.22
C GLN A 124 -10.84 -11.94 -11.67
N VAL A 125 -11.87 -12.20 -10.92
CA VAL A 125 -12.74 -13.36 -11.12
C VAL A 125 -14.22 -12.96 -11.03
N VAL A 126 -15.10 -13.84 -11.52
CA VAL A 126 -16.55 -13.72 -11.35
C VAL A 126 -16.98 -14.63 -10.20
N ALA A 127 -17.86 -14.11 -9.34
CA ALA A 127 -18.52 -14.90 -8.31
C ALA A 127 -20.05 -14.83 -8.47
N VAL A 128 -20.70 -15.92 -8.12
CA VAL A 128 -22.16 -16.10 -8.21
C VAL A 128 -22.69 -16.79 -6.93
N ASN A 129 -23.97 -16.69 -6.68
CA ASN A 129 -24.57 -17.47 -5.59
C ASN A 129 -24.33 -18.97 -5.82
N ARG A 130 -24.12 -19.73 -4.74
CA ARG A 130 -23.84 -21.18 -4.78
C ARG A 130 -24.90 -21.96 -5.54
N SER A 131 -26.15 -21.54 -5.44
CA SER A 131 -27.30 -22.15 -6.11
C SER A 131 -27.48 -21.72 -7.56
N SER A 132 -26.65 -20.81 -8.09
CA SER A 132 -26.76 -20.33 -9.48
C SER A 132 -26.47 -21.45 -10.49
N ASP A 133 -27.04 -21.33 -11.68
CA ASP A 133 -26.77 -22.14 -12.86
C ASP A 133 -25.56 -21.70 -13.67
N ILE A 134 -24.85 -20.67 -13.24
CA ILE A 134 -23.66 -20.10 -13.89
C ILE A 134 -22.41 -20.83 -13.39
N TYR A 135 -21.68 -21.52 -14.26
CA TYR A 135 -20.49 -22.31 -13.95
C TYR A 135 -19.24 -21.82 -14.69
N ARG A 136 -19.40 -21.09 -15.79
CA ARG A 136 -18.34 -20.55 -16.66
C ARG A 136 -18.69 -19.15 -17.15
N LEU A 137 -17.72 -18.43 -17.71
CA LEU A 137 -17.94 -17.08 -18.23
C LEU A 137 -19.00 -17.04 -19.33
N SER A 138 -19.08 -18.07 -20.18
CA SER A 138 -20.09 -18.14 -21.25
C SER A 138 -21.55 -18.19 -20.74
N ASP A 139 -21.76 -18.61 -19.48
CA ASP A 139 -23.10 -18.70 -18.88
C ASP A 139 -23.61 -17.32 -18.42
N LEU A 140 -22.81 -16.28 -18.55
CA LEU A 140 -23.17 -14.89 -18.22
C LEU A 140 -24.05 -14.25 -19.30
N GLU A 141 -24.33 -14.93 -20.44
CA GLU A 141 -25.19 -14.38 -21.49
C GLU A 141 -26.55 -13.97 -20.93
N GLY A 142 -26.91 -12.71 -21.14
CA GLY A 142 -28.18 -12.15 -20.67
C GLY A 142 -28.32 -12.00 -19.15
N LYS A 143 -27.29 -12.28 -18.37
CA LYS A 143 -27.27 -12.10 -16.90
C LYS A 143 -26.95 -10.67 -16.52
N THR A 144 -27.18 -10.31 -15.26
CA THR A 144 -26.78 -9.04 -14.66
C THR A 144 -25.52 -9.22 -13.85
N ILE A 145 -24.60 -8.27 -13.93
CA ILE A 145 -23.37 -8.29 -13.15
C ILE A 145 -23.17 -6.96 -12.44
N ALA A 146 -22.68 -6.99 -11.20
CA ALA A 146 -22.21 -5.79 -10.50
C ALA A 146 -20.69 -5.79 -10.39
N VAL A 147 -20.12 -4.60 -10.55
CA VAL A 147 -18.69 -4.30 -10.47
C VAL A 147 -18.51 -3.02 -9.68
N GLN A 148 -17.34 -2.80 -9.11
CA GLN A 148 -17.04 -1.49 -8.53
C GLN A 148 -16.64 -0.52 -9.65
N SER A 149 -17.14 0.71 -9.55
CA SER A 149 -16.80 1.81 -10.47
C SER A 149 -15.29 2.03 -10.57
N THR A 150 -14.81 2.44 -11.74
CA THR A 150 -13.42 2.76 -12.06
C THR A 150 -12.41 1.63 -11.81
N THR A 151 -12.91 0.36 -11.79
CA THR A 151 -12.07 -0.84 -11.67
C THR A 151 -11.85 -1.55 -13.00
N LYS A 152 -10.92 -2.52 -13.03
CA LYS A 152 -10.70 -3.32 -14.27
C LYS A 152 -11.89 -4.20 -14.65
N PRO A 153 -12.59 -4.87 -13.72
CA PRO A 153 -13.83 -5.56 -14.07
C PRO A 153 -14.85 -4.67 -14.76
N GLU A 154 -15.05 -3.43 -14.28
CA GLU A 154 -15.97 -2.50 -14.95
C GLU A 154 -15.57 -2.26 -16.40
N SER A 155 -14.32 -1.88 -16.65
CA SER A 155 -13.80 -1.66 -18.01
C SER A 155 -13.98 -2.89 -18.89
N ILE A 156 -13.64 -4.09 -18.39
CA ILE A 156 -13.76 -5.34 -19.14
C ILE A 156 -15.22 -5.58 -19.59
N PHE A 157 -16.19 -5.41 -18.69
CA PHE A 157 -17.59 -5.67 -19.01
C PHE A 157 -18.24 -4.56 -19.86
N LEU A 158 -17.92 -3.29 -19.61
CA LEU A 158 -18.49 -2.17 -20.37
C LEU A 158 -17.87 -2.04 -21.77
N GLU A 159 -16.53 -2.17 -21.87
CA GLU A 159 -15.81 -2.02 -23.12
C GLU A 159 -15.73 -3.33 -23.92
N ARG A 160 -16.11 -4.46 -23.31
CA ARG A 160 -16.10 -5.80 -23.93
C ARG A 160 -14.72 -6.18 -24.47
N THR A 161 -13.71 -5.97 -23.69
CA THR A 161 -12.32 -6.21 -24.10
C THR A 161 -11.94 -7.68 -24.11
N ASP A 162 -12.72 -8.55 -23.44
CA ASP A 162 -12.51 -10.00 -23.39
C ASP A 162 -13.58 -10.74 -24.22
N SER A 163 -13.18 -11.35 -25.33
CA SER A 163 -14.07 -12.08 -26.23
C SER A 163 -14.67 -13.38 -25.63
N ARG A 164 -14.14 -13.86 -24.50
CA ARG A 164 -14.68 -15.02 -23.77
C ARG A 164 -15.95 -14.67 -23.01
N ILE A 165 -16.18 -13.38 -22.74
CA ILE A 165 -17.33 -12.89 -22.00
C ILE A 165 -18.46 -12.57 -22.98
N PRO A 166 -19.65 -13.23 -22.85
CA PRO A 166 -20.78 -12.98 -23.69
C PRO A 166 -21.44 -11.63 -23.38
N LEU A 167 -22.44 -11.29 -24.15
CA LEU A 167 -23.25 -10.11 -23.90
C LEU A 167 -24.09 -10.29 -22.62
N VAL A 168 -23.67 -9.60 -21.55
CA VAL A 168 -24.48 -9.50 -20.32
C VAL A 168 -25.67 -8.55 -20.56
N ARG A 169 -26.76 -8.75 -19.81
CA ARG A 169 -27.99 -7.91 -19.92
C ARG A 169 -27.69 -6.50 -19.40
N GLU A 170 -26.98 -6.39 -18.27
CA GLU A 170 -26.71 -5.13 -17.62
C GLU A 170 -25.49 -5.22 -16.70
N VAL A 171 -24.71 -4.15 -16.67
CA VAL A 171 -23.57 -3.96 -15.76
C VAL A 171 -23.94 -2.86 -14.77
N TYR A 172 -23.96 -3.18 -13.48
CA TYR A 172 -24.18 -2.22 -12.41
C TYR A 172 -22.82 -1.79 -11.85
N SER A 173 -22.44 -0.54 -12.13
CA SER A 173 -21.26 0.09 -11.55
C SER A 173 -21.63 0.69 -10.20
N LEU A 174 -21.02 0.18 -9.13
CA LEU A 174 -21.30 0.59 -7.74
C LEU A 174 -20.09 1.32 -7.17
N GLU A 175 -20.30 2.45 -6.51
CA GLU A 175 -19.26 3.21 -5.85
C GLU A 175 -18.71 2.42 -4.63
N ASP A 176 -19.62 1.91 -3.81
CA ASP A 176 -19.31 1.17 -2.59
C ASP A 176 -19.12 -0.32 -2.87
N ARG A 177 -17.96 -0.83 -2.52
CA ARG A 177 -17.57 -2.23 -2.68
C ARG A 177 -18.41 -3.19 -1.83
N GLU A 178 -18.89 -2.79 -0.67
CA GLU A 178 -19.73 -3.64 0.18
C GLU A 178 -21.10 -3.89 -0.45
N LEU A 179 -21.61 -2.92 -1.22
CA LEU A 179 -22.85 -3.06 -1.98
C LEU A 179 -22.74 -4.13 -3.07
N LEU A 180 -21.53 -4.35 -3.59
CA LEU A 180 -21.26 -5.41 -4.58
C LEU A 180 -21.66 -6.77 -4.02
N TYR A 181 -21.09 -7.14 -2.88
CA TYR A 181 -21.35 -8.43 -2.24
C TYR A 181 -22.78 -8.56 -1.73
N THR A 182 -23.31 -7.49 -1.15
CA THR A 182 -24.69 -7.43 -0.67
C THR A 182 -25.68 -7.63 -1.84
N SER A 183 -25.43 -7.03 -3.00
CA SER A 183 -26.28 -7.17 -4.20
C SER A 183 -26.34 -8.62 -4.67
N LEU A 184 -25.22 -9.33 -4.68
CA LEU A 184 -25.18 -10.76 -5.00
C LEU A 184 -25.94 -11.58 -3.96
N GLY A 185 -25.66 -11.37 -2.66
CA GLY A 185 -26.29 -12.11 -1.58
C GLY A 185 -27.80 -11.95 -1.52
N LYS A 186 -28.33 -10.79 -1.93
CA LYS A 186 -29.76 -10.51 -2.03
C LYS A 186 -30.40 -10.93 -3.37
N GLY A 187 -29.60 -11.38 -4.32
CA GLY A 187 -30.08 -11.74 -5.66
C GLY A 187 -30.51 -10.56 -6.52
N TYR A 188 -30.01 -9.36 -6.23
CA TYR A 188 -30.26 -8.19 -7.08
C TYR A 188 -29.48 -8.26 -8.38
N VAL A 189 -28.37 -8.98 -8.37
CA VAL A 189 -27.57 -9.31 -9.54
C VAL A 189 -27.28 -10.80 -9.58
N ASP A 190 -27.04 -11.33 -10.79
CA ASP A 190 -26.72 -12.73 -11.00
C ASP A 190 -25.25 -13.06 -10.65
N ALA A 191 -24.37 -12.07 -10.85
CA ALA A 191 -22.93 -12.21 -10.65
C ALA A 191 -22.28 -10.90 -10.15
N ILE A 192 -21.07 -11.04 -9.58
CA ILE A 192 -20.18 -9.93 -9.27
C ILE A 192 -18.79 -10.23 -9.83
N ALA A 193 -17.99 -9.19 -10.09
CA ALA A 193 -16.59 -9.37 -10.43
C ALA A 193 -15.67 -8.46 -9.59
N ALA A 194 -14.61 -9.08 -9.03
CA ALA A 194 -13.62 -8.44 -8.19
C ALA A 194 -12.37 -9.31 -8.08
N HIS A 195 -11.36 -8.84 -7.30
CA HIS A 195 -10.21 -9.66 -6.95
C HIS A 195 -10.61 -10.91 -6.17
N GLU A 196 -10.10 -12.07 -6.57
CA GLU A 196 -10.40 -13.38 -5.97
C GLU A 196 -10.16 -13.37 -4.44
N THR A 197 -9.06 -12.77 -4.02
CA THR A 197 -8.67 -12.69 -2.61
C THR A 197 -9.67 -11.90 -1.77
N ALA A 198 -10.21 -10.82 -2.30
CA ALA A 198 -11.22 -10.01 -1.60
C ALA A 198 -12.57 -10.71 -1.53
N ILE A 199 -13.00 -11.39 -2.60
CA ILE A 199 -14.22 -12.21 -2.57
C ILE A 199 -14.09 -13.31 -1.53
N ARG A 200 -12.97 -14.03 -1.49
CA ARG A 200 -12.71 -15.09 -0.50
C ARG A 200 -12.67 -14.56 0.93
N GLN A 201 -12.08 -13.37 1.13
CA GLN A 201 -12.07 -12.73 2.43
C GLN A 201 -13.49 -12.38 2.88
N TYR A 202 -14.29 -11.77 2.02
CA TYR A 202 -15.69 -11.48 2.32
C TYR A 202 -16.49 -12.73 2.66
N MET A 203 -16.33 -13.81 1.87
CA MET A 203 -16.99 -15.10 2.13
C MET A 203 -16.65 -15.63 3.53
N LYS A 204 -15.40 -15.51 3.95
CA LYS A 204 -14.92 -15.93 5.27
C LYS A 204 -15.46 -15.04 6.39
N ASP A 205 -15.44 -13.73 6.22
CA ASP A 205 -15.80 -12.76 7.27
C ASP A 205 -17.31 -12.76 7.57
N TYR A 206 -18.13 -13.00 6.54
CA TYR A 206 -19.60 -12.98 6.64
C TYR A 206 -20.25 -14.35 6.60
N ASP A 207 -19.47 -15.43 6.60
CA ASP A 207 -19.95 -16.82 6.53
C ASP A 207 -20.94 -17.05 5.37
N VAL A 208 -20.58 -16.54 4.18
CA VAL A 208 -21.39 -16.70 2.96
C VAL A 208 -20.70 -17.63 1.98
N ASP A 209 -21.50 -18.43 1.25
CA ASP A 209 -21.01 -19.42 0.28
C ASP A 209 -21.34 -19.00 -1.15
N TYR A 210 -20.39 -18.31 -1.79
CA TYR A 210 -20.44 -18.02 -3.22
C TYR A 210 -19.63 -19.04 -4.01
N ARG A 211 -19.99 -19.26 -5.28
CA ARG A 211 -19.15 -19.96 -6.24
C ARG A 211 -18.32 -18.94 -6.98
N ILE A 212 -17.00 -19.07 -6.89
CA ILE A 212 -16.05 -18.36 -7.75
C ILE A 212 -15.86 -19.22 -9.00
N LEU A 213 -15.99 -18.63 -10.19
CA LEU A 213 -15.74 -19.32 -11.44
C LEU A 213 -14.26 -19.65 -11.59
N ASP A 214 -13.95 -20.79 -12.19
CA ASP A 214 -12.54 -21.23 -12.38
C ASP A 214 -11.81 -20.31 -13.38
N GLU A 215 -12.53 -19.78 -14.36
CA GLU A 215 -12.01 -18.87 -15.38
C GLU A 215 -11.82 -17.47 -14.79
N SER A 216 -10.59 -16.95 -14.83
CA SER A 216 -10.33 -15.55 -14.50
C SER A 216 -10.64 -14.64 -15.69
N ILE A 217 -11.14 -13.44 -15.41
CA ILE A 217 -11.31 -12.40 -16.44
C ILE A 217 -10.02 -11.60 -16.67
N LEU A 218 -9.12 -11.61 -15.69
CA LEU A 218 -7.81 -10.97 -15.78
C LEU A 218 -6.87 -11.55 -14.71
N ALA A 219 -5.60 -11.74 -15.05
CA ALA A 219 -4.50 -11.86 -14.09
C ALA A 219 -3.59 -10.65 -14.30
N THR A 220 -3.29 -9.91 -13.24
CA THR A 220 -2.66 -8.60 -13.37
C THR A 220 -1.62 -8.35 -12.29
N GLY A 221 -0.56 -7.65 -12.64
CA GLY A 221 0.37 -7.06 -11.68
C GLY A 221 -0.31 -5.96 -10.86
N ILE A 222 -0.08 -5.98 -9.56
CA ILE A 222 -0.59 -4.98 -8.61
C ILE A 222 0.55 -4.08 -8.21
N GLY A 223 0.38 -2.78 -8.41
CA GLY A 223 1.40 -1.77 -8.14
C GLY A 223 0.90 -0.60 -7.30
N VAL A 224 1.85 0.27 -6.93
CA VAL A 224 1.58 1.55 -6.29
C VAL A 224 1.62 2.64 -7.34
N ALA A 225 0.59 3.49 -7.37
CA ALA A 225 0.47 4.54 -8.36
C ALA A 225 0.73 5.92 -7.74
N PHE A 226 1.66 6.66 -8.33
CA PHE A 226 1.93 8.07 -8.04
C PHE A 226 1.37 8.96 -9.15
N ALA A 227 1.18 10.24 -8.86
CA ALA A 227 0.78 11.18 -9.90
C ALA A 227 1.75 11.12 -11.10
N LYS A 228 1.21 11.24 -12.34
CA LYS A 228 2.04 11.15 -13.55
C LYS A 228 3.14 12.20 -13.62
N ASN A 229 2.94 13.34 -12.98
CA ASN A 229 3.88 14.45 -12.87
C ASN A 229 4.72 14.44 -11.59
N ASP A 230 4.66 13.37 -10.78
CA ASP A 230 5.52 13.23 -9.60
C ASP A 230 6.98 13.04 -10.02
N THR A 231 7.85 13.93 -9.56
CA THR A 231 9.28 13.93 -9.90
C THR A 231 10.17 13.50 -8.73
N ARG A 232 9.59 13.02 -7.62
CA ARG A 232 10.34 12.60 -6.43
C ARG A 232 11.08 11.27 -6.62
N GLY A 233 10.73 10.50 -7.67
CA GLY A 233 11.31 9.18 -7.93
C GLY A 233 10.92 8.13 -6.88
N LEU A 234 9.82 8.33 -6.16
CA LEU A 234 9.37 7.40 -5.12
C LEU A 234 8.92 6.06 -5.70
N ASN A 235 8.36 6.05 -6.91
CA ASN A 235 7.98 4.82 -7.60
C ASN A 235 9.20 3.93 -7.88
N GLU A 236 10.31 4.50 -8.33
CA GLU A 236 11.56 3.77 -8.60
C GLU A 236 12.21 3.28 -7.31
N GLN A 237 12.23 4.13 -6.26
CA GLN A 237 12.77 3.76 -4.96
C GLN A 237 11.97 2.61 -4.32
N LEU A 238 10.63 2.67 -4.39
CA LEU A 238 9.79 1.57 -3.90
C LEU A 238 9.98 0.29 -4.70
N SER A 239 10.10 0.37 -6.02
CA SER A 239 10.35 -0.78 -6.88
C SER A 239 11.62 -1.52 -6.46
N TRP A 240 12.70 -0.77 -6.21
CA TRP A 240 13.94 -1.33 -5.68
C TRP A 240 13.75 -1.99 -4.31
N VAL A 241 13.03 -1.34 -3.38
CA VAL A 241 12.72 -1.92 -2.06
C VAL A 241 11.86 -3.17 -2.18
N PHE A 242 10.92 -3.24 -3.14
CA PHE A 242 10.13 -4.46 -3.37
C PHE A 242 10.99 -5.63 -3.83
N GLU A 243 12.00 -5.38 -4.67
CA GLU A 243 12.98 -6.41 -5.04
C GLU A 243 13.76 -6.91 -3.82
N GLU A 244 14.26 -6.00 -2.96
CA GLU A 244 14.93 -6.39 -1.71
C GLU A 244 14.02 -7.20 -0.78
N MET A 245 12.77 -6.74 -0.56
CA MET A 245 11.79 -7.40 0.29
C MET A 245 11.37 -8.77 -0.27
N ARG A 246 11.41 -8.94 -1.59
CA ARG A 246 11.19 -10.24 -2.24
C ARG A 246 12.39 -11.14 -2.02
N ALA A 247 13.60 -10.65 -2.21
CA ALA A 247 14.84 -11.41 -2.06
C ALA A 247 15.10 -11.88 -0.61
N ASP A 248 14.77 -11.05 0.39
CA ASP A 248 14.93 -11.40 1.80
C ASP A 248 13.74 -12.15 2.42
N GLY A 249 12.65 -12.36 1.64
CA GLY A 249 11.46 -13.09 2.06
C GLY A 249 10.46 -12.27 2.87
N THR A 250 10.68 -10.98 3.07
CA THR A 250 9.77 -10.09 3.82
C THR A 250 8.41 -10.00 3.15
N THR A 251 8.36 -9.80 1.82
CA THR A 251 7.09 -9.75 1.05
C THR A 251 6.28 -11.03 1.25
N ARG A 252 6.93 -12.20 1.14
CA ARG A 252 6.29 -13.51 1.37
C ARG A 252 5.73 -13.62 2.78
N THR A 253 6.49 -13.16 3.76
CA THR A 253 6.10 -13.20 5.17
C THR A 253 4.88 -12.31 5.43
N ILE A 254 4.86 -11.11 4.88
CA ILE A 254 3.75 -10.16 5.03
C ILE A 254 2.49 -10.73 4.37
N ILE A 255 2.56 -11.12 3.09
CA ILE A 255 1.41 -11.68 2.37
C ILE A 255 0.87 -12.92 3.10
N GLY A 256 1.75 -13.79 3.62
CA GLY A 256 1.38 -15.00 4.32
C GLY A 256 0.64 -14.82 5.66
N ARG A 257 0.61 -13.60 6.23
CA ARG A 257 -0.22 -13.28 7.39
C ARG A 257 -1.70 -13.20 7.05
N TYR A 258 -2.01 -12.84 5.82
CA TYR A 258 -3.36 -12.53 5.33
C TYR A 258 -3.88 -13.55 4.35
N LEU A 259 -3.01 -14.08 3.48
CA LEU A 259 -3.36 -14.98 2.39
C LEU A 259 -2.69 -16.33 2.58
N SER A 260 -3.47 -17.40 2.39
CA SER A 260 -2.91 -18.73 2.28
C SER A 260 -2.12 -18.86 0.98
N ASP A 261 -1.02 -19.63 1.02
CA ASP A 261 -0.16 -19.87 -0.13
C ASP A 261 0.40 -18.58 -0.77
N PRO A 262 1.24 -17.81 -0.04
CA PRO A 262 1.74 -16.53 -0.50
C PRO A 262 2.57 -16.61 -1.79
N ASP A 263 3.20 -17.76 -2.07
CA ASP A 263 4.03 -17.94 -3.27
C ASP A 263 3.22 -17.78 -4.55
N LYS A 264 1.95 -18.18 -4.54
CA LYS A 264 1.01 -18.01 -5.64
C LYS A 264 0.86 -16.55 -6.13
N TYR A 265 1.13 -15.60 -5.25
CA TYR A 265 0.97 -14.17 -5.54
C TYR A 265 2.29 -13.46 -5.88
N LEU A 266 3.42 -14.19 -5.85
CA LEU A 266 4.76 -13.63 -6.04
C LEU A 266 5.39 -13.94 -7.40
N GLU A 267 4.76 -14.78 -8.23
CA GLU A 267 5.23 -15.13 -9.57
C GLU A 267 4.94 -13.99 -10.58
N VAL A 268 5.54 -12.83 -10.35
CA VAL A 268 5.26 -11.57 -11.09
C VAL A 268 5.71 -11.67 -12.55
N ASP A 269 6.66 -12.54 -12.86
CA ASP A 269 7.21 -12.71 -14.22
C ASP A 269 6.29 -13.52 -15.15
N CYS A 270 5.23 -14.15 -14.61
CA CYS A 270 4.33 -15.03 -15.39
C CYS A 270 3.04 -14.33 -15.87
N ALA A 271 2.84 -13.04 -15.56
CA ALA A 271 1.62 -12.31 -15.89
C ALA A 271 1.63 -11.70 -17.31
N ALA A 272 2.68 -11.92 -18.10
CA ALA A 272 2.90 -11.28 -19.42
C ALA A 272 2.58 -12.18 -20.63
N ASP A 273 1.92 -13.37 -20.44
CA ASP A 273 1.54 -14.27 -21.54
C ASP A 273 0.01 -14.29 -21.77
#